data_e9adca59de4c2dc32b96ad23f34fabab
#
_entry.id   e9adca59de4c2dc32b96ad23f34fabab
#
_cell.length_a   1.000
_cell.length_b   1.000
_cell.length_c   1.000
_cell.angle_alpha   90.00
_cell.angle_beta   90.00
_cell.angle_gamma   90.00
#
_symmetry.space_group_name_H-M   'P 1'
#
loop_
_entity.id
_entity.type
_entity.pdbx_description
1 polymer ?
#
loop_
_entity_poly.entity_id
_entity_poly.type
_entity_poly.pdbx_seq_one_letter_code
_entity_poly.pdbx_strand_id
1 'polypeptide(L)'
;MDFLELTAIFSGIISVWFSRKESIWVYPTGLVGTILYVYLSFKGDLFGEASVNLYYTIMSIYGWYNWTRRNNEQLLVVQIQFATQKEWGKHLAFFIAIYLAIYLSLTYIQKAFAPGAVPWADALASASAFTGMWLMTKKKVESWIWWIITNICSIPLYYSKGYTFTAVYYAILLVLAIMGLQEWRKKANEQSRA
;
A
#
# COMPACT_ATOMS: atom_id res chain seq x y z
N MET A 1 -9.46 -17.75 12.83
CA MET A 1 -9.55 -16.34 12.38
C MET A 1 -10.63 -15.66 13.18
N ASP A 2 -10.28 -14.61 13.89
CA ASP A 2 -11.22 -13.79 14.66
C ASP A 2 -12.11 -12.96 13.72
N PHE A 3 -13.34 -12.64 14.16
CA PHE A 3 -14.26 -11.78 13.41
C PHE A 3 -13.63 -10.44 13.01
N LEU A 4 -12.81 -9.85 13.89
CA LEU A 4 -12.09 -8.60 13.63
C LEU A 4 -11.06 -8.76 12.51
N GLU A 5 -10.33 -9.87 12.47
CA GLU A 5 -9.34 -10.17 11.43
C GLU A 5 -10.02 -10.32 10.06
N LEU A 6 -11.11 -11.08 10.00
CA LEU A 6 -11.93 -11.19 8.77
C LEU A 6 -12.43 -9.83 8.30
N THR A 7 -12.94 -9.02 9.21
CA THR A 7 -13.43 -7.67 8.89
C THR A 7 -12.29 -6.80 8.31
N ALA A 8 -11.09 -6.87 8.88
CA ALA A 8 -9.93 -6.14 8.41
C ALA A 8 -9.51 -6.59 6.99
N ILE A 9 -9.47 -7.89 6.72
CA ILE A 9 -9.15 -8.47 5.40
C ILE A 9 -10.16 -8.01 4.35
N PHE A 10 -11.46 -8.19 4.61
CA PHE A 10 -12.50 -7.82 3.65
C PHE A 10 -12.53 -6.32 3.40
N SER A 11 -12.38 -5.49 4.43
CA SER A 11 -12.32 -4.03 4.26
C SER A 11 -11.10 -3.61 3.43
N GLY A 12 -9.96 -4.28 3.56
CA GLY A 12 -8.78 -4.07 2.73
C GLY A 12 -9.04 -4.39 1.25
N ILE A 13 -9.63 -5.54 0.94
CA ILE A 13 -9.99 -5.92 -0.45
C ILE A 13 -10.97 -4.91 -1.06
N ILE A 14 -12.01 -4.54 -0.32
CA ILE A 14 -13.01 -3.56 -0.74
C ILE A 14 -12.37 -2.19 -0.98
N SER A 15 -11.45 -1.78 -0.12
CA SER A 15 -10.70 -0.53 -0.28
C SER A 15 -9.91 -0.52 -1.59
N VAL A 16 -9.15 -1.58 -1.89
CA VAL A 16 -8.39 -1.67 -3.15
C VAL A 16 -9.31 -1.70 -4.37
N TRP A 17 -10.48 -2.35 -4.27
CA TRP A 17 -11.50 -2.29 -5.31
C TRP A 17 -11.99 -0.87 -5.58
N PHE A 18 -12.30 -0.08 -4.52
CA PHE A 18 -12.69 1.32 -4.65
C PHE A 18 -11.56 2.19 -5.18
N SER A 19 -10.31 1.94 -4.78
CA SER A 19 -9.13 2.63 -5.30
C SER A 19 -9.00 2.48 -6.81
N ARG A 20 -9.18 1.27 -7.33
CA ARG A 20 -9.20 0.97 -8.76
C ARG A 20 -10.25 1.81 -9.50
N LYS A 21 -11.43 1.94 -8.92
CA LYS A 21 -12.55 2.73 -9.48
C LYS A 21 -12.39 4.24 -9.28
N GLU A 22 -11.31 4.70 -8.64
CA GLU A 22 -11.10 6.10 -8.25
C GLU A 22 -12.20 6.63 -7.31
N SER A 23 -12.82 5.75 -6.56
CA SER A 23 -13.87 6.11 -5.62
C SER A 23 -13.31 6.56 -4.29
N ILE A 24 -13.86 7.65 -3.75
CA ILE A 24 -13.47 8.18 -2.42
C ILE A 24 -13.68 7.17 -1.29
N TRP A 25 -14.55 6.18 -1.48
CA TRP A 25 -14.82 5.12 -0.51
C TRP A 25 -13.58 4.24 -0.21
N VAL A 26 -12.50 4.35 -1.01
CA VAL A 26 -11.20 3.74 -0.71
C VAL A 26 -10.74 4.09 0.70
N TYR A 27 -10.91 5.33 1.13
CA TYR A 27 -10.38 5.80 2.42
C TYR A 27 -11.23 5.34 3.61
N PRO A 28 -12.56 5.52 3.67
CA PRO A 28 -13.37 4.98 4.76
C PRO A 28 -13.19 3.47 4.96
N THR A 29 -13.23 2.70 3.86
CA THR A 29 -13.06 1.24 3.93
C THR A 29 -11.63 0.85 4.31
N GLY A 30 -10.62 1.53 3.76
CA GLY A 30 -9.22 1.30 4.13
C GLY A 30 -8.91 1.64 5.58
N LEU A 31 -9.47 2.73 6.11
CA LEU A 31 -9.31 3.13 7.51
C LEU A 31 -9.85 2.08 8.49
N VAL A 32 -11.01 1.47 8.19
CA VAL A 32 -11.52 0.37 9.02
C VAL A 32 -10.47 -0.75 9.11
N GLY A 33 -9.92 -1.18 7.96
CA GLY A 33 -8.90 -2.24 7.94
C GLY A 33 -7.63 -1.87 8.68
N THR A 34 -7.06 -0.71 8.39
CA THR A 34 -5.77 -0.29 8.98
C THR A 34 -5.89 -0.05 10.49
N ILE A 35 -6.97 0.56 10.98
CA ILE A 35 -7.21 0.78 12.41
C ILE A 35 -7.37 -0.56 13.14
N LEU A 36 -8.14 -1.50 12.58
CA LEU A 36 -8.27 -2.84 13.15
C LEU A 36 -6.93 -3.57 13.20
N TYR A 37 -6.12 -3.50 12.14
CA TYR A 37 -4.78 -4.09 12.15
C TYR A 37 -3.83 -3.40 13.14
N VAL A 38 -3.90 -2.09 13.32
CA VAL A 38 -3.15 -1.41 14.40
C VAL A 38 -3.52 -2.02 15.75
N TYR A 39 -4.82 -2.14 16.05
CA TYR A 39 -5.29 -2.71 17.31
C TYR A 39 -4.85 -4.17 17.49
N LEU A 40 -5.06 -5.03 16.47
CA LEU A 40 -4.70 -6.44 16.52
C LEU A 40 -3.19 -6.65 16.67
N SER A 41 -2.39 -5.85 15.96
CA SER A 41 -0.94 -5.91 16.01
C SER A 41 -0.40 -5.48 17.37
N PHE A 42 -0.96 -4.43 17.98
CA PHE A 42 -0.61 -4.06 19.37
C PHE A 42 -1.00 -5.16 20.38
N LYS A 43 -2.17 -5.76 20.24
CA LYS A 43 -2.61 -6.87 21.09
C LYS A 43 -1.73 -8.12 20.96
N GLY A 44 -1.13 -8.32 19.79
CA GLY A 44 -0.23 -9.43 19.47
C GLY A 44 1.26 -9.12 19.67
N ASP A 45 1.62 -7.98 20.29
CA ASP A 45 3.00 -7.51 20.46
C ASP A 45 3.79 -7.38 19.16
N LEU A 46 3.08 -7.17 18.03
CA LEU A 46 3.64 -7.02 16.68
C LEU A 46 3.87 -5.53 16.36
N PHE A 47 4.76 -4.87 17.11
CA PHE A 47 4.98 -3.41 17.01
C PHE A 47 5.42 -2.94 15.63
N GLY A 48 6.18 -3.76 14.89
CA GLY A 48 6.58 -3.45 13.50
C GLY A 48 5.37 -3.35 12.58
N GLU A 49 4.47 -4.32 12.63
CA GLU A 49 3.23 -4.35 11.85
C GLU A 49 2.26 -3.24 12.26
N ALA A 50 2.15 -2.98 13.57
CA ALA A 50 1.38 -1.85 14.09
C ALA A 50 1.88 -0.52 13.51
N SER A 51 3.20 -0.33 13.42
CA SER A 51 3.82 0.89 12.86
C SER A 51 3.51 1.05 11.36
N VAL A 52 3.55 -0.03 10.58
CA VAL A 52 3.18 -0.01 9.15
C VAL A 52 1.70 0.35 8.98
N ASN A 53 0.82 -0.26 9.75
CA ASN A 53 -0.62 0.03 9.68
C ASN A 53 -0.95 1.45 10.18
N LEU A 54 -0.20 1.98 11.16
CA LEU A 54 -0.31 3.37 11.58
C LEU A 54 0.08 4.32 10.44
N TYR A 55 1.18 4.02 9.71
CA TYR A 55 1.53 4.77 8.51
C TYR A 55 0.39 4.76 7.48
N TYR A 56 -0.20 3.60 7.18
CA TYR A 56 -1.33 3.50 6.26
C TYR A 56 -2.55 4.28 6.74
N THR A 57 -2.82 4.29 8.04
CA THR A 57 -3.90 5.09 8.63
C THR A 57 -3.67 6.59 8.40
N ILE A 58 -2.47 7.09 8.70
CA ILE A 58 -2.09 8.49 8.48
C ILE A 58 -2.18 8.85 7.00
N MET A 59 -1.64 7.99 6.12
CA MET A 59 -1.66 8.23 4.68
C MET A 59 -3.06 8.11 4.07
N SER A 60 -3.94 7.31 4.65
CA SER A 60 -5.35 7.25 4.24
C SER A 60 -6.08 8.56 4.56
N ILE A 61 -5.86 9.14 5.74
CA ILE A 61 -6.42 10.46 6.10
C ILE A 61 -5.89 11.54 5.16
N TYR A 62 -4.57 11.55 4.92
CA TYR A 62 -3.93 12.50 4.01
C TYR A 62 -4.43 12.34 2.56
N GLY A 63 -4.56 11.10 2.09
CA GLY A 63 -5.07 10.81 0.77
C GLY A 63 -6.54 11.22 0.62
N TRP A 64 -7.37 10.97 1.65
CA TRP A 64 -8.77 11.42 1.66
C TRP A 64 -8.85 12.93 1.48
N TYR A 65 -8.08 13.68 2.27
CA TYR A 65 -7.99 15.13 2.10
C TYR A 65 -7.56 15.52 0.67
N ASN A 66 -6.51 14.91 0.12
CA ASN A 66 -6.04 15.23 -1.22
C ASN A 66 -7.08 14.90 -2.33
N TRP A 67 -7.76 13.78 -2.22
CA TRP A 67 -8.72 13.35 -3.25
C TRP A 67 -10.03 14.13 -3.22
N THR A 68 -10.35 14.79 -2.10
CA THR A 68 -11.54 15.62 -1.96
C THR A 68 -11.28 17.10 -2.17
N ARG A 69 -9.99 17.52 -2.13
CA ARG A 69 -9.63 18.93 -2.26
C ARG A 69 -9.94 19.47 -3.65
N ARG A 70 -10.59 20.63 -3.69
CA ARG A 70 -10.93 21.36 -4.92
C ARG A 70 -10.18 22.68 -4.99
N ASN A 71 -9.92 23.14 -6.22
CA ASN A 71 -9.37 24.50 -6.47
C ASN A 71 -10.49 25.55 -6.47
N ASN A 72 -10.12 26.81 -6.73
CA ASN A 72 -11.09 27.93 -6.79
C ASN A 72 -12.15 27.76 -7.89
N GLU A 73 -11.88 26.94 -8.92
CA GLU A 73 -12.80 26.61 -10.01
C GLU A 73 -13.63 25.37 -9.74
N GLN A 74 -13.65 24.89 -8.48
CA GLN A 74 -14.35 23.66 -8.05
C GLN A 74 -13.85 22.37 -8.71
N LEU A 75 -12.69 22.39 -9.38
CA LEU A 75 -12.07 21.20 -9.97
C LEU A 75 -11.24 20.45 -8.93
N LEU A 76 -11.17 19.14 -9.06
CA LEU A 76 -10.31 18.30 -8.20
C LEU A 76 -8.84 18.67 -8.41
N VAL A 77 -8.14 18.96 -7.31
CA VAL A 77 -6.71 19.34 -7.35
C VAL A 77 -5.83 18.16 -7.78
N VAL A 78 -6.24 16.93 -7.42
CA VAL A 78 -5.47 15.72 -7.75
C VAL A 78 -6.28 14.87 -8.72
N GLN A 79 -5.70 14.63 -9.89
CA GLN A 79 -6.26 13.79 -10.95
C GLN A 79 -5.31 12.64 -11.25
N ILE A 80 -5.82 11.55 -11.87
CA ILE A 80 -5.00 10.42 -12.28
C ILE A 80 -4.03 10.88 -13.37
N GLN A 81 -2.73 10.69 -13.13
CA GLN A 81 -1.67 11.12 -14.06
C GLN A 81 -0.43 10.25 -13.91
N PHE A 82 0.39 10.23 -14.96
CA PHE A 82 1.72 9.64 -14.90
C PHE A 82 2.68 10.51 -14.10
N ALA A 83 3.67 9.88 -13.49
CA ALA A 83 4.77 10.59 -12.87
C ALA A 83 5.71 11.17 -13.95
N THR A 84 6.15 12.40 -13.74
CA THR A 84 7.21 13.01 -14.55
C THR A 84 8.57 12.37 -14.24
N GLN A 85 9.56 12.55 -15.13
CA GLN A 85 10.93 12.05 -14.87
C GLN A 85 11.52 12.59 -13.57
N LYS A 86 11.25 13.85 -13.24
CA LYS A 86 11.70 14.47 -11.99
C LYS A 86 11.02 13.84 -10.75
N GLU A 87 9.76 13.48 -10.88
CA GLU A 87 9.02 12.79 -9.80
C GLU A 87 9.53 11.36 -9.62
N TRP A 88 9.89 10.66 -10.69
CA TRP A 88 10.50 9.34 -10.62
C TRP A 88 11.79 9.35 -9.78
N GLY A 89 12.64 10.35 -9.93
CA GLY A 89 13.83 10.50 -9.08
C GLY A 89 13.47 10.61 -7.59
N LYS A 90 12.40 11.35 -7.25
CA LYS A 90 11.91 11.45 -5.86
C LYS A 90 11.32 10.14 -5.36
N HIS A 91 10.57 9.42 -6.19
CA HIS A 91 9.98 8.14 -5.83
C HIS A 91 11.04 7.08 -5.56
N LEU A 92 12.06 6.99 -6.41
CA LEU A 92 13.19 6.08 -6.22
C LEU A 92 14.03 6.44 -4.99
N ALA A 93 14.30 7.73 -4.78
CA ALA A 93 15.04 8.16 -3.58
C ALA A 93 14.28 7.81 -2.29
N PHE A 94 12.96 8.04 -2.27
CA PHE A 94 12.10 7.65 -1.14
C PHE A 94 12.11 6.12 -0.93
N PHE A 95 11.92 5.35 -2.01
CA PHE A 95 11.95 3.90 -1.94
C PHE A 95 13.28 3.37 -1.40
N ILE A 96 14.42 3.87 -1.93
CA ILE A 96 15.76 3.43 -1.50
C ILE A 96 15.98 3.78 -0.03
N ALA A 97 15.60 4.98 0.41
CA ALA A 97 15.75 5.40 1.80
C ALA A 97 14.96 4.49 2.76
N ILE A 98 13.69 4.20 2.43
CA ILE A 98 12.85 3.30 3.23
C ILE A 98 13.38 1.85 3.17
N TYR A 99 13.76 1.38 1.98
CA TYR A 99 14.34 0.04 1.81
C TYR A 99 15.57 -0.16 2.69
N LEU A 100 16.51 0.77 2.63
CA LEU A 100 17.74 0.68 3.44
C LEU A 100 17.44 0.77 4.93
N ALA A 101 16.53 1.66 5.34
CA ALA A 101 16.15 1.77 6.74
C ALA A 101 15.54 0.47 7.28
N ILE A 102 14.61 -0.14 6.54
CA ILE A 102 13.98 -1.40 6.94
C ILE A 102 14.98 -2.56 6.87
N TYR A 103 15.76 -2.66 5.78
CA TYR A 103 16.75 -3.71 5.59
C TYR A 103 17.78 -3.73 6.71
N LEU A 104 18.37 -2.58 7.04
CA LEU A 104 19.34 -2.45 8.11
C LEU A 104 18.73 -2.76 9.48
N SER A 105 17.51 -2.24 9.74
CA SER A 105 16.80 -2.53 10.99
C SER A 105 16.52 -4.02 11.15
N LEU A 106 15.98 -4.67 10.12
CA LEU A 106 15.69 -6.11 10.16
C LEU A 106 16.96 -6.95 10.27
N THR A 107 18.03 -6.60 9.58
CA THR A 107 19.31 -7.30 9.66
C THR A 107 19.91 -7.21 11.07
N TYR A 108 19.77 -6.04 11.72
CA TYR A 108 20.24 -5.83 13.08
C TYR A 108 19.39 -6.61 14.09
N ILE A 109 18.05 -6.59 13.95
CA ILE A 109 17.10 -7.17 14.88
C ILE A 109 16.92 -8.68 14.66
N GLN A 110 17.14 -9.18 13.43
CA GLN A 110 16.87 -10.58 13.04
C GLN A 110 17.47 -11.59 13.99
N LYS A 111 18.73 -11.40 14.39
CA LYS A 111 19.47 -12.35 15.22
C LYS A 111 18.87 -12.51 16.62
N ALA A 112 18.26 -11.44 17.14
CA ALA A 112 17.75 -11.41 18.52
C ALA A 112 16.22 -11.61 18.62
N PHE A 113 15.45 -11.06 17.65
CA PHE A 113 14.01 -10.93 17.80
C PHE A 113 13.16 -11.46 16.63
N ALA A 114 13.76 -11.73 15.46
CA ALA A 114 13.02 -12.13 14.27
C ALA A 114 13.73 -13.20 13.43
N PRO A 115 13.98 -14.41 13.98
CA PRO A 115 14.75 -15.45 13.28
C PRO A 115 14.12 -15.94 11.98
N GLY A 116 12.82 -15.72 11.77
CA GLY A 116 12.09 -16.06 10.53
C GLY A 116 12.01 -14.93 9.50
N ALA A 117 12.62 -13.76 9.76
CA ALA A 117 12.65 -12.67 8.80
C ALA A 117 13.61 -12.99 7.64
N VAL A 118 13.22 -12.54 6.44
CA VAL A 118 14.08 -12.53 5.25
C VAL A 118 14.33 -11.06 4.90
N PRO A 119 15.36 -10.41 5.49
CA PRO A 119 15.48 -8.94 5.55
C PRO A 119 15.35 -8.25 4.21
N TRP A 120 15.97 -8.78 3.16
CA TRP A 120 15.91 -8.18 1.83
C TRP A 120 14.49 -8.26 1.21
N ALA A 121 13.79 -9.37 1.41
CA ALA A 121 12.45 -9.56 0.83
C ALA A 121 11.38 -8.80 1.63
N ASP A 122 11.45 -8.86 2.96
CA ASP A 122 10.59 -8.10 3.86
C ASP A 122 10.78 -6.58 3.63
N ALA A 123 12.03 -6.11 3.45
CA ALA A 123 12.32 -4.72 3.15
C ALA A 123 11.83 -4.30 1.76
N LEU A 124 11.97 -5.17 0.75
CA LEU A 124 11.50 -4.90 -0.61
C LEU A 124 9.97 -4.77 -0.64
N ALA A 125 9.25 -5.72 -0.04
CA ALA A 125 7.79 -5.68 0.04
C ALA A 125 7.30 -4.43 0.79
N SER A 126 7.88 -4.15 1.95
CA SER A 126 7.47 -3.01 2.79
C SER A 126 7.79 -1.67 2.13
N ALA A 127 9.00 -1.46 1.62
CA ALA A 127 9.38 -0.19 0.97
C ALA A 127 8.54 0.08 -0.28
N SER A 128 8.22 -0.99 -1.05
CA SER A 128 7.31 -0.88 -2.19
C SER A 128 5.91 -0.46 -1.74
N ALA A 129 5.39 -1.05 -0.67
CA ALA A 129 4.09 -0.72 -0.12
C ALA A 129 4.02 0.74 0.40
N PHE A 130 5.06 1.20 1.12
CA PHE A 130 5.18 2.60 1.56
C PHE A 130 5.17 3.57 0.37
N THR A 131 5.95 3.26 -0.66
CA THR A 131 6.02 4.06 -1.88
C THR A 131 4.70 4.04 -2.63
N GLY A 132 4.09 2.86 -2.81
CA GLY A 132 2.80 2.70 -3.45
C GLY A 132 1.70 3.52 -2.78
N MET A 133 1.63 3.45 -1.44
CA MET A 133 0.67 4.24 -0.67
C MET A 133 0.87 5.74 -0.83
N TRP A 134 2.12 6.22 -0.75
CA TRP A 134 2.43 7.64 -0.96
C TRP A 134 2.00 8.13 -2.36
N LEU A 135 2.29 7.35 -3.42
CA LEU A 135 1.90 7.69 -4.79
C LEU A 135 0.38 7.63 -4.99
N MET A 136 -0.27 6.67 -4.33
CA MET A 136 -1.73 6.52 -4.38
C MET A 136 -2.45 7.78 -3.86
N THR A 137 -1.95 8.40 -2.79
CA THR A 137 -2.53 9.66 -2.28
C THR A 137 -2.45 10.82 -3.28
N LYS A 138 -1.54 10.73 -4.27
CA LYS A 138 -1.33 11.71 -5.35
C LYS A 138 -1.94 11.26 -6.68
N LYS A 139 -2.72 10.19 -6.69
CA LYS A 139 -3.31 9.57 -7.89
C LYS A 139 -2.29 9.30 -9.00
N LYS A 140 -1.06 8.92 -8.66
CA LYS A 140 -0.05 8.54 -9.66
C LYS A 140 -0.28 7.10 -10.14
N VAL A 141 -0.31 6.91 -11.47
CA VAL A 141 -0.50 5.58 -12.10
C VAL A 141 0.53 4.58 -11.60
N GLU A 142 1.77 5.02 -11.38
CA GLU A 142 2.89 4.21 -10.91
C GLU A 142 2.69 3.64 -9.51
N SER A 143 1.75 4.16 -8.73
CA SER A 143 1.39 3.57 -7.43
C SER A 143 1.03 2.08 -7.56
N TRP A 144 0.35 1.71 -8.64
CA TRP A 144 -0.03 0.34 -8.92
C TRP A 144 1.16 -0.58 -9.22
N ILE A 145 2.23 -0.06 -9.84
CA ILE A 145 3.47 -0.82 -10.07
C ILE A 145 4.09 -1.21 -8.72
N TRP A 146 4.15 -0.26 -7.78
CA TRP A 146 4.68 -0.51 -6.44
C TRP A 146 3.82 -1.53 -5.67
N TRP A 147 2.50 -1.46 -5.78
CA TRP A 147 1.60 -2.46 -5.20
C TRP A 147 1.76 -3.85 -5.83
N ILE A 148 1.99 -3.93 -7.14
CA ILE A 148 2.30 -5.20 -7.82
C ILE A 148 3.60 -5.80 -7.26
N ILE A 149 4.67 -5.01 -7.12
CA ILE A 149 5.94 -5.46 -6.54
C ILE A 149 5.71 -5.95 -5.11
N THR A 150 5.01 -5.18 -4.28
CA THR A 150 4.64 -5.58 -2.91
C THR A 150 3.98 -6.95 -2.89
N ASN A 151 2.93 -7.14 -3.70
CA ASN A 151 2.16 -8.38 -3.69
C ASN A 151 2.96 -9.57 -4.20
N ILE A 152 3.76 -9.40 -5.27
CA ILE A 152 4.65 -10.45 -5.81
C ILE A 152 5.66 -10.91 -4.76
N CYS A 153 6.24 -9.98 -4.00
CA CYS A 153 7.18 -10.32 -2.93
C CYS A 153 6.48 -10.96 -1.72
N SER A 154 5.29 -10.47 -1.37
CA SER A 154 4.57 -10.93 -0.18
C SER A 154 4.02 -12.35 -0.33
N ILE A 155 3.54 -12.74 -1.52
CA ILE A 155 2.98 -14.08 -1.75
C ILE A 155 3.94 -15.20 -1.32
N PRO A 156 5.16 -15.33 -1.89
CA PRO A 156 6.09 -16.40 -1.50
C PRO A 156 6.58 -16.23 -0.06
N LEU A 157 6.72 -15.00 0.42
CA LEU A 157 7.18 -14.71 1.78
C LEU A 157 6.21 -15.26 2.83
N TYR A 158 4.92 -15.00 2.68
CA TYR A 158 3.90 -15.50 3.62
C TYR A 158 3.63 -16.99 3.44
N TYR A 159 3.66 -17.49 2.21
CA TYR A 159 3.51 -18.91 1.94
C TYR A 159 4.62 -19.75 2.59
N SER A 160 5.89 -19.34 2.46
CA SER A 160 7.03 -20.03 3.07
C SER A 160 7.01 -20.03 4.60
N LYS A 161 6.36 -19.02 5.20
CA LYS A 161 6.14 -18.92 6.66
C LYS A 161 4.90 -19.71 7.14
N GLY A 162 4.19 -20.42 6.25
CA GLY A 162 2.97 -21.17 6.59
C GLY A 162 1.69 -20.35 6.66
N TYR A 163 1.72 -19.07 6.34
CA TYR A 163 0.55 -18.19 6.33
C TYR A 163 -0.20 -18.25 4.99
N THR A 164 -0.76 -19.41 4.67
CA THR A 164 -1.40 -19.67 3.37
C THR A 164 -2.56 -18.71 3.08
N PHE A 165 -3.42 -18.42 4.07
CA PHE A 165 -4.54 -17.48 3.89
C PHE A 165 -4.06 -16.07 3.56
N THR A 166 -3.00 -15.61 4.19
CA THR A 166 -2.38 -14.31 3.90
C THR A 166 -1.76 -14.30 2.49
N ALA A 167 -1.14 -15.39 2.06
CA ALA A 167 -0.63 -15.51 0.69
C ALA A 167 -1.76 -15.43 -0.35
N VAL A 168 -2.91 -16.09 -0.10
CA VAL A 168 -4.11 -15.98 -0.96
C VAL A 168 -4.66 -14.56 -0.97
N TYR A 169 -4.70 -13.89 0.17
CA TYR A 169 -5.09 -12.48 0.25
C TYR A 169 -4.22 -11.60 -0.66
N TYR A 170 -2.89 -11.73 -0.61
CA TYR A 170 -1.98 -10.99 -1.49
C TYR A 170 -2.12 -11.37 -2.97
N ALA A 171 -2.47 -12.61 -3.28
CA ALA A 171 -2.78 -13.02 -4.66
C ALA A 171 -4.04 -12.29 -5.20
N ILE A 172 -5.08 -12.15 -4.38
CA ILE A 172 -6.27 -11.36 -4.72
C ILE A 172 -5.90 -9.89 -4.94
N LEU A 173 -5.09 -9.31 -4.03
CA LEU A 173 -4.62 -7.93 -4.16
C LEU A 173 -3.76 -7.73 -5.41
N LEU A 174 -2.95 -8.72 -5.81
CA LEU A 174 -2.15 -8.68 -7.04
C LEU A 174 -3.05 -8.55 -8.28
N VAL A 175 -4.11 -9.36 -8.36
CA VAL A 175 -5.07 -9.27 -9.46
C VAL A 175 -5.72 -7.89 -9.51
N LEU A 176 -6.18 -7.38 -8.35
CA LEU A 176 -6.78 -6.05 -8.27
C LEU A 176 -5.78 -4.94 -8.64
N ALA A 177 -4.50 -5.08 -8.27
CA ALA A 177 -3.46 -4.10 -8.60
C ALA A 177 -3.16 -4.07 -10.11
N ILE A 178 -3.13 -5.22 -10.79
CA ILE A 178 -2.97 -5.30 -12.24
C ILE A 178 -4.16 -4.63 -12.95
N MET A 179 -5.38 -4.92 -12.50
CA MET A 179 -6.59 -4.29 -13.05
C MET A 179 -6.59 -2.77 -12.79
N GLY A 180 -6.16 -2.34 -11.61
CA GLY A 180 -6.03 -0.92 -11.26
C GLY A 180 -5.03 -0.19 -12.13
N LEU A 181 -3.87 -0.81 -12.41
CA LEU A 181 -2.87 -0.28 -13.34
C LEU A 181 -3.46 -0.06 -14.73
N GLN A 182 -4.18 -1.06 -15.26
CA GLN A 182 -4.79 -0.97 -16.60
C GLN A 182 -5.85 0.14 -16.66
N GLU A 183 -6.73 0.22 -15.67
CA GLU A 183 -7.79 1.24 -15.63
C GLU A 183 -7.22 2.66 -15.47
N TRP A 184 -6.24 2.84 -14.58
CA TRP A 184 -5.64 4.15 -14.36
C TRP A 184 -4.76 4.61 -15.54
N ARG A 185 -4.05 3.69 -16.19
CA ARG A 185 -3.32 4.01 -17.44
C ARG A 185 -4.26 4.49 -18.54
N LYS A 186 -5.43 3.83 -18.70
CA LYS A 186 -6.43 4.26 -19.68
C LYS A 186 -6.94 5.67 -19.36
N LYS A 187 -7.35 5.94 -18.12
CA LYS A 187 -7.83 7.25 -17.67
C LYS A 187 -6.77 8.35 -17.87
N ALA A 188 -5.52 8.10 -17.45
CA ALA A 188 -4.44 9.08 -17.62
C ALA A 188 -4.17 9.42 -19.09
N ASN A 189 -4.23 8.43 -19.99
CA ASN A 189 -4.07 8.65 -21.43
C ASN A 189 -5.26 9.43 -22.04
N GLU A 190 -6.47 9.19 -21.58
CA GLU A 190 -7.66 9.95 -22.02
C GLU A 190 -7.57 11.41 -21.57
N GLN A 191 -7.18 11.66 -20.33
CA GLN A 191 -7.01 13.02 -19.79
C GLN A 191 -5.86 13.80 -20.45
N SER A 192 -4.82 13.12 -20.93
CA SER A 192 -3.71 13.78 -21.64
C SER A 192 -4.03 14.17 -23.10
N ARG A 193 -5.16 13.67 -23.62
CA ARG A 193 -5.62 13.94 -25.01
C ARG A 193 -6.74 14.99 -25.08
N ALA A 194 -7.39 15.26 -23.93
CA ALA A 194 -8.46 16.25 -23.81
C ALA A 194 -7.89 17.64 -23.48
#